data_60c1b49c7384017af80f6d13fc3d1d12
#
_entry.id   60c1b49c7384017af80f6d13fc3d1d12
#
_cell.length_a   1.000
_cell.length_b   1.000
_cell.length_c   1.000
_cell.angle_alpha   90.00
_cell.angle_beta   90.00
_cell.angle_gamma   90.00
#
_symmetry.space_group_name_H-M   'P 1'
#
loop_
_entity.id
_entity.type
_entity.pdbx_description
1 polymer ?
#
loop_
_entity_poly.entity_id
_entity_poly.type
_entity_poly.pdbx_seq_one_letter_code
_entity_poly.pdbx_strand_id
1 'polypeptide(L)'
;ATSENPKKLGILASSIKITDTKVEYIEYKDDGAYFVEETISGNIITSDFYKISNGEKIHSSQIISSVSGKNVISRETDANGQVTTYSVKGIVSRDTNEKSIAPYAIRTDNYSISLVGKKVTIASAAMAITLVSNYIPTTGAEDIIKKAIVVVAGAVGAGVACLPDYLYVTSVLSMHKSVGKIYYVYDNDYYLDSNKSQLIGHWTFRHR
;
A
#
# COMPACT_ATOMS: atom_id res chain seq x y z
N ALA A 1 -16.99 -29.11 -25.77
CA ALA A 1 -16.99 -27.80 -25.12
C ALA A 1 -16.01 -27.85 -23.97
N THR A 2 -14.81 -27.32 -24.17
CA THR A 2 -13.83 -27.10 -23.11
C THR A 2 -14.35 -25.98 -22.24
N SER A 3 -14.76 -26.30 -21.01
CA SER A 3 -15.07 -25.29 -20.02
C SER A 3 -13.76 -24.53 -19.69
N GLU A 4 -13.60 -23.36 -20.31
CA GLU A 4 -12.54 -22.44 -19.86
C GLU A 4 -12.85 -22.07 -18.41
N ASN A 5 -11.98 -22.48 -17.49
CA ASN A 5 -12.03 -21.99 -16.13
C ASN A 5 -11.98 -20.47 -16.18
N PRO A 6 -12.92 -19.75 -15.55
CA PRO A 6 -12.87 -18.29 -15.52
C PRO A 6 -11.53 -17.85 -14.98
N LYS A 7 -10.76 -17.05 -15.75
CA LYS A 7 -9.48 -16.50 -15.32
C LYS A 7 -9.72 -15.68 -14.07
N LYS A 8 -8.98 -15.98 -13.01
CA LYS A 8 -9.06 -15.23 -11.77
C LYS A 8 -8.50 -13.82 -12.00
N LEU A 9 -9.31 -12.81 -11.69
CA LEU A 9 -8.92 -11.40 -11.80
C LEU A 9 -8.07 -10.98 -10.60
N GLY A 10 -7.13 -10.10 -10.83
CA GLY A 10 -6.29 -9.52 -9.79
C GLY A 10 -4.80 -9.58 -10.10
N ILE A 11 -3.99 -9.35 -9.09
CA ILE A 11 -2.53 -9.28 -9.18
C ILE A 11 -1.94 -10.68 -9.04
N LEU A 12 -1.03 -11.03 -9.96
CA LEU A 12 -0.24 -12.26 -9.86
C LEU A 12 0.89 -12.05 -8.87
N ALA A 13 0.78 -12.64 -7.68
CA ALA A 13 1.71 -12.42 -6.57
C ALA A 13 3.17 -12.77 -6.94
N SER A 14 3.39 -13.86 -7.68
CA SER A 14 4.74 -14.27 -8.11
C SER A 14 5.41 -13.29 -9.08
N SER A 15 4.65 -12.40 -9.71
CA SER A 15 5.17 -11.39 -10.64
C SER A 15 5.65 -10.11 -9.96
N ILE A 16 5.33 -9.91 -8.70
CA ILE A 16 5.68 -8.67 -7.98
C ILE A 16 7.19 -8.58 -7.81
N LYS A 17 7.76 -7.50 -8.34
CA LYS A 17 9.18 -7.14 -8.18
C LYS A 17 9.26 -5.75 -7.57
N ILE A 18 9.99 -5.64 -6.47
CA ILE A 18 10.22 -4.38 -5.76
C ILE A 18 11.71 -4.07 -5.84
N THR A 19 12.03 -2.94 -6.43
CA THR A 19 13.39 -2.38 -6.48
C THR A 19 13.41 -1.05 -5.72
N ASP A 20 14.56 -0.37 -5.68
CA ASP A 20 14.70 0.89 -4.92
C ASP A 20 13.72 2.00 -5.32
N THR A 21 13.33 2.04 -6.59
CA THR A 21 12.49 3.13 -7.13
C THR A 21 11.26 2.64 -7.87
N LYS A 22 11.12 1.32 -8.04
CA LYS A 22 10.06 0.74 -8.87
C LYS A 22 9.36 -0.44 -8.22
N VAL A 23 8.08 -0.57 -8.53
CA VAL A 23 7.28 -1.78 -8.31
C VAL A 23 6.74 -2.23 -9.64
N GLU A 24 6.95 -3.49 -9.98
CA GLU A 24 6.46 -4.09 -11.22
C GLU A 24 5.62 -5.32 -10.88
N TYR A 25 4.54 -5.53 -11.62
CA TYR A 25 3.72 -6.73 -11.47
C TYR A 25 2.80 -6.94 -12.65
N ILE A 26 2.20 -8.12 -12.72
CA ILE A 26 1.16 -8.47 -13.69
C ILE A 26 -0.20 -8.45 -12.99
N GLU A 27 -1.15 -7.77 -13.60
CA GLU A 27 -2.53 -7.72 -13.16
C GLU A 27 -3.46 -8.25 -14.26
N TYR A 28 -4.36 -9.17 -13.89
CA TYR A 28 -5.37 -9.70 -14.78
C TYR A 28 -6.67 -8.91 -14.59
N LYS A 29 -7.14 -8.31 -15.67
CA LYS A 29 -8.41 -7.58 -15.75
C LYS A 29 -9.36 -8.27 -16.70
N ASP A 30 -10.63 -7.83 -16.74
CA ASP A 30 -11.67 -8.41 -17.61
C ASP A 30 -11.27 -8.45 -19.08
N ASP A 31 -10.54 -7.46 -19.55
CA ASP A 31 -10.13 -7.29 -20.96
C ASP A 31 -8.72 -7.82 -21.26
N GLY A 32 -8.06 -8.45 -20.32
CA GLY A 32 -6.77 -9.11 -20.52
C GLY A 32 -5.74 -8.90 -19.43
N ALA A 33 -4.50 -9.26 -19.71
CA ALA A 33 -3.35 -9.12 -18.82
C ALA A 33 -2.66 -7.77 -19.04
N TYR A 34 -2.26 -7.16 -17.94
CA TYR A 34 -1.51 -5.90 -17.92
C TYR A 34 -0.20 -6.08 -17.17
N PHE A 35 0.87 -5.51 -17.74
CA PHE A 35 2.10 -5.24 -17.01
C PHE A 35 1.98 -3.85 -16.39
N VAL A 36 2.20 -3.76 -15.09
CA VAL A 36 2.14 -2.50 -14.34
C VAL A 36 3.54 -2.16 -13.85
N GLU A 37 3.97 -0.95 -14.14
CA GLU A 37 5.22 -0.38 -13.66
C GLU A 37 4.92 0.87 -12.86
N GLU A 38 5.26 0.87 -11.58
CA GLU A 38 5.07 2.01 -10.69
C GLU A 38 6.42 2.58 -10.29
N THR A 39 6.61 3.87 -10.57
CA THR A 39 7.84 4.60 -10.21
C THR A 39 7.56 5.57 -9.09
N ILE A 40 8.41 5.56 -8.06
CA ILE A 40 8.28 6.40 -6.88
C ILE A 40 9.33 7.50 -6.95
N SER A 41 8.89 8.75 -6.90
CA SER A 41 9.74 9.92 -6.84
C SER A 41 9.21 10.90 -5.80
N GLY A 42 9.89 10.99 -4.65
CA GLY A 42 9.39 11.75 -3.51
C GLY A 42 8.04 11.20 -3.00
N ASN A 43 7.03 12.05 -3.03
CA ASN A 43 5.64 11.70 -2.67
C ASN A 43 4.72 11.59 -3.89
N ILE A 44 5.29 11.37 -5.06
CA ILE A 44 4.59 11.18 -6.33
C ILE A 44 4.86 9.76 -6.83
N ILE A 45 3.80 9.08 -7.22
CA ILE A 45 3.84 7.76 -7.84
C ILE A 45 3.32 7.87 -9.26
N THR A 46 4.09 7.38 -10.21
CA THR A 46 3.67 7.24 -11.60
C THR A 46 3.47 5.77 -11.91
N SER A 47 2.25 5.38 -12.21
CA SER A 47 1.86 4.00 -12.51
C SER A 47 1.51 3.89 -13.99
N ASP A 48 2.33 3.17 -14.74
CA ASP A 48 2.12 2.92 -16.16
C ASP A 48 1.54 1.52 -16.37
N PHE A 49 0.46 1.46 -17.13
CA PHE A 49 -0.22 0.21 -17.48
C PHE A 49 0.03 -0.13 -18.93
N TYR A 50 0.57 -1.32 -19.16
CA TYR A 50 0.82 -1.85 -20.49
C TYR A 50 -0.04 -3.08 -20.72
N LYS A 51 -0.90 -3.04 -21.72
CA LYS A 51 -1.64 -4.22 -22.12
C LYS A 51 -0.72 -5.22 -22.80
N ILE A 52 -0.77 -6.48 -22.37
CA ILE A 52 0.01 -7.56 -22.95
C ILE A 52 -0.83 -8.16 -24.09
N SER A 53 -0.34 -8.06 -25.31
CA SER A 53 -0.97 -8.61 -26.50
C SER A 53 0.08 -9.29 -27.37
N ASN A 54 -0.11 -10.59 -27.67
CA ASN A 54 0.84 -11.38 -28.47
C ASN A 54 2.30 -11.29 -27.99
N GLY A 55 2.52 -11.26 -26.68
CA GLY A 55 3.84 -11.14 -26.07
C GLY A 55 4.43 -9.72 -26.06
N GLU A 56 3.73 -8.74 -26.64
CA GLU A 56 4.12 -7.35 -26.66
C GLU A 56 3.42 -6.54 -25.57
N LYS A 57 4.11 -5.52 -25.05
CA LYS A 57 3.58 -4.58 -24.07
C LYS A 57 3.22 -3.28 -24.78
N ILE A 58 1.94 -2.94 -24.77
CA ILE A 58 1.42 -1.72 -25.41
C ILE A 58 0.91 -0.79 -24.30
N HIS A 59 1.49 0.41 -24.19
CA HIS A 59 1.06 1.38 -23.20
C HIS A 59 -0.42 1.71 -23.37
N SER A 60 -1.19 1.59 -22.30
CA SER A 60 -2.64 1.71 -22.29
C SER A 60 -3.09 2.93 -21.47
N SER A 61 -2.58 3.08 -20.26
CA SER A 61 -2.96 4.19 -19.38
C SER A 61 -1.84 4.51 -18.40
N GLN A 62 -1.92 5.71 -17.83
CA GLN A 62 -1.01 6.16 -16.78
C GLN A 62 -1.81 6.75 -15.63
N ILE A 63 -1.44 6.40 -14.40
CA ILE A 63 -1.99 7.00 -13.20
C ILE A 63 -0.86 7.73 -12.47
N ILE A 64 -1.08 9.02 -12.17
CA ILE A 64 -0.20 9.79 -11.31
C ILE A 64 -0.90 10.01 -9.98
N SER A 65 -0.30 9.48 -8.92
CA SER A 65 -0.81 9.58 -7.56
C SER A 65 0.06 10.51 -6.73
N SER A 66 -0.58 11.42 -6.02
CA SER A 66 0.09 12.39 -5.15
C SER A 66 -0.72 12.64 -3.89
N VAL A 67 -0.05 13.15 -2.86
CA VAL A 67 -0.67 13.51 -1.59
C VAL A 67 -1.32 14.88 -1.69
N SER A 68 -2.58 14.98 -1.27
CA SER A 68 -3.30 16.24 -1.10
C SER A 68 -3.97 16.24 0.27
N GLY A 69 -3.41 16.97 1.23
CA GLY A 69 -3.86 16.93 2.62
C GLY A 69 -3.74 15.53 3.21
N LYS A 70 -4.86 14.93 3.61
CA LYS A 70 -4.95 13.55 4.14
C LYS A 70 -5.41 12.53 3.10
N ASN A 71 -5.45 12.90 1.83
CA ASN A 71 -5.91 12.05 0.75
C ASN A 71 -4.80 11.78 -0.26
N VAL A 72 -4.89 10.65 -0.94
CA VAL A 72 -4.13 10.38 -2.15
C VAL A 72 -5.03 10.71 -3.33
N ILE A 73 -4.59 11.63 -4.16
CA ILE A 73 -5.28 11.98 -5.41
C ILE A 73 -4.59 11.27 -6.53
N SER A 74 -5.34 10.48 -7.29
CA SER A 74 -4.87 9.75 -8.46
C SER A 74 -5.53 10.28 -9.71
N ARG A 75 -4.72 10.62 -10.72
CA ARG A 75 -5.19 11.07 -12.02
C ARG A 75 -4.81 10.04 -13.07
N GLU A 76 -5.82 9.44 -13.68
CA GLU A 76 -5.65 8.48 -14.78
C GLU A 76 -5.79 9.20 -16.11
N THR A 77 -4.82 9.00 -16.98
CA THR A 77 -4.90 9.37 -18.40
C THR A 77 -5.03 8.09 -19.21
N ASP A 78 -6.13 7.92 -19.93
CA ASP A 78 -6.37 6.74 -20.77
C ASP A 78 -5.67 6.84 -22.13
N ALA A 79 -5.82 5.79 -22.95
CA ALA A 79 -5.22 5.73 -24.29
C ALA A 79 -5.73 6.85 -25.25
N ASN A 80 -6.89 7.41 -24.98
CA ASN A 80 -7.49 8.51 -25.75
C ASN A 80 -7.12 9.90 -25.22
N GLY A 81 -6.31 9.97 -24.16
CA GLY A 81 -5.92 11.22 -23.50
C GLY A 81 -6.98 11.78 -22.54
N GLN A 82 -8.06 11.05 -22.28
CA GLN A 82 -9.08 11.46 -21.30
C GLN A 82 -8.54 11.31 -19.88
N VAL A 83 -8.71 12.35 -19.08
CA VAL A 83 -8.26 12.38 -17.68
C VAL A 83 -9.43 12.15 -16.74
N THR A 84 -9.26 11.21 -15.82
CA THR A 84 -10.21 10.94 -14.73
C THR A 84 -9.48 11.05 -13.39
N THR A 85 -10.10 11.74 -12.42
CA THR A 85 -9.51 11.94 -11.09
C THR A 85 -10.21 11.06 -10.07
N TYR A 86 -9.42 10.34 -9.27
CA TYR A 86 -9.87 9.49 -8.17
C TYR A 86 -9.25 9.95 -6.87
N SER A 87 -9.96 9.77 -5.77
CA SER A 87 -9.43 10.00 -4.44
C SER A 87 -9.36 8.66 -3.70
N VAL A 88 -8.18 8.31 -3.21
CA VAL A 88 -7.96 7.17 -2.33
C VAL A 88 -7.86 7.71 -0.91
N LYS A 89 -8.75 7.26 -0.03
CA LYS A 89 -8.77 7.66 1.38
C LYS A 89 -8.41 6.48 2.25
N GLY A 90 -7.42 6.67 3.14
CA GLY A 90 -7.27 5.80 4.29
C GLY A 90 -8.19 6.30 5.40
N ILE A 91 -9.15 5.50 5.82
CA ILE A 91 -10.01 5.81 6.96
C ILE A 91 -9.50 5.03 8.15
N VAL A 92 -9.18 5.73 9.24
CA VAL A 92 -8.75 5.13 10.50
C VAL A 92 -9.93 5.03 11.45
N SER A 93 -10.21 3.82 11.90
CA SER A 93 -11.09 3.58 13.04
C SER A 93 -10.22 3.07 14.19
N ARG A 94 -10.15 3.81 15.28
CA ARG A 94 -9.33 3.47 16.45
C ARG A 94 -10.17 2.82 17.53
N ASP A 95 -9.64 1.73 18.11
CA ASP A 95 -10.12 1.16 19.36
C ASP A 95 -9.03 1.39 20.43
N THR A 96 -9.36 2.18 21.45
CA THR A 96 -8.41 2.63 22.49
C THR A 96 -8.41 1.77 23.75
N ASN A 97 -9.13 0.62 23.77
CA ASN A 97 -9.41 -0.12 24.99
C ASN A 97 -8.38 -1.18 25.37
N GLU A 98 -7.31 -1.40 24.63
CA GLU A 98 -6.27 -2.36 25.01
C GLU A 98 -5.18 -1.73 25.87
N LYS A 99 -4.95 -2.34 27.03
CA LYS A 99 -3.82 -1.99 27.90
C LYS A 99 -2.53 -2.50 27.25
N SER A 100 -1.52 -1.63 27.15
CA SER A 100 -0.20 -2.03 26.71
C SER A 100 0.44 -2.99 27.70
N ILE A 101 0.99 -4.10 27.19
CA ILE A 101 1.68 -5.13 27.99
C ILE A 101 3.21 -4.95 27.91
N ALA A 102 3.72 -4.15 26.97
CA ALA A 102 5.16 -3.99 26.77
C ALA A 102 5.78 -3.04 27.79
N PRO A 103 6.93 -3.39 28.40
CA PRO A 103 7.70 -2.44 29.22
C PRO A 103 8.11 -1.26 28.34
N TYR A 104 8.02 -0.05 28.87
CA TYR A 104 8.29 1.22 28.17
C TYR A 104 7.24 1.66 27.14
N ALA A 105 6.18 0.88 26.91
CA ALA A 105 5.10 1.32 26.06
C ALA A 105 4.28 2.42 26.73
N ILE A 106 4.05 3.51 25.97
CA ILE A 106 3.23 4.64 26.42
C ILE A 106 1.79 4.40 26.00
N ARG A 107 1.60 3.87 24.80
CA ARG A 107 0.27 3.72 24.18
C ARG A 107 0.26 2.55 23.20
N THR A 108 -0.82 1.80 23.22
CA THR A 108 -1.15 0.81 22.19
C THR A 108 -2.44 1.24 21.50
N ASP A 109 -2.37 1.43 20.20
CA ASP A 109 -3.52 1.74 19.36
C ASP A 109 -3.84 0.56 18.45
N ASN A 110 -5.10 0.18 18.38
CA ASN A 110 -5.62 -0.75 17.40
C ASN A 110 -6.49 0.01 16.42
N TYR A 111 -6.22 -0.14 15.14
CA TYR A 111 -7.02 0.53 14.12
C TYR A 111 -7.09 -0.29 12.85
N SER A 112 -8.07 0.03 12.03
CA SER A 112 -8.23 -0.47 10.68
C SER A 112 -8.01 0.65 9.67
N ILE A 113 -7.43 0.27 8.53
CA ILE A 113 -7.23 1.16 7.39
C ILE A 113 -8.11 0.65 6.27
N SER A 114 -9.02 1.49 5.78
CA SER A 114 -9.80 1.19 4.59
C SER A 114 -9.01 1.59 3.34
N LEU A 115 -8.81 0.64 2.44
CA LEU A 115 -8.17 0.85 1.14
C LEU A 115 -9.20 0.94 0.01
N VAL A 116 -10.46 1.17 0.35
CA VAL A 116 -11.55 1.22 -0.63
C VAL A 116 -11.37 2.42 -1.57
N GLY A 117 -11.16 2.13 -2.85
CA GLY A 117 -11.02 3.14 -3.89
C GLY A 117 -11.09 2.50 -5.28
N LYS A 118 -11.55 3.24 -6.28
CA LYS A 118 -11.82 2.67 -7.61
C LYS A 118 -10.57 2.31 -8.43
N LYS A 119 -9.42 2.89 -8.14
CA LYS A 119 -8.17 2.70 -8.89
C LYS A 119 -6.97 2.63 -7.94
N VAL A 120 -7.03 1.70 -6.99
CA VAL A 120 -5.95 1.49 -6.04
C VAL A 120 -4.90 0.57 -6.67
N THR A 121 -3.66 1.02 -6.70
CA THR A 121 -2.49 0.24 -7.07
C THR A 121 -1.69 -0.13 -5.82
N ILE A 122 -0.71 -1.03 -5.95
CA ILE A 122 0.15 -1.39 -4.79
C ILE A 122 0.80 -0.15 -4.20
N ALA A 123 1.40 0.70 -5.03
CA ALA A 123 2.12 1.88 -4.53
C ALA A 123 1.17 2.97 -4.00
N SER A 124 0.00 3.18 -4.63
CA SER A 124 -0.98 4.13 -4.12
C SER A 124 -1.62 3.68 -2.80
N ALA A 125 -1.85 2.38 -2.63
CA ALA A 125 -2.29 1.81 -1.36
C ALA A 125 -1.24 2.02 -0.25
N ALA A 126 0.03 1.79 -0.56
CA ALA A 126 1.15 2.04 0.36
C ALA A 126 1.23 3.51 0.76
N MET A 127 1.05 4.43 -0.18
CA MET A 127 1.00 5.85 0.09
C MET A 127 -0.17 6.22 1.01
N ALA A 128 -1.36 5.64 0.80
CA ALA A 128 -2.52 5.84 1.67
C ALA A 128 -2.26 5.34 3.10
N ILE A 129 -1.62 4.18 3.26
CA ILE A 129 -1.22 3.65 4.57
C ILE A 129 -0.27 4.62 5.28
N THR A 130 0.70 5.16 4.56
CA THR A 130 1.67 6.12 5.09
C THR A 130 0.99 7.39 5.59
N LEU A 131 0.03 7.91 4.84
CA LEU A 131 -0.76 9.08 5.22
C LEU A 131 -1.56 8.88 6.50
N VAL A 132 -2.25 7.76 6.57
CA VAL A 132 -3.12 7.45 7.71
C VAL A 132 -2.31 7.25 8.99
N SER A 133 -1.12 6.71 8.86
CA SER A 133 -0.22 6.51 10.00
C SER A 133 0.46 7.80 10.49
N ASN A 134 0.14 8.96 9.92
CA ASN A 134 0.75 10.28 10.23
C ASN A 134 2.28 10.33 10.05
N TYR A 135 2.82 9.56 9.11
CA TYR A 135 4.25 9.38 8.95
C TYR A 135 4.80 9.93 7.65
N ILE A 136 4.26 11.01 7.11
CA ILE A 136 4.91 11.64 5.97
C ILE A 136 5.85 12.74 6.50
N PRO A 137 7.13 12.43 6.70
CA PRO A 137 8.11 13.47 6.85
C PRO A 137 8.27 14.16 5.49
N THR A 138 8.57 15.42 5.51
CA THR A 138 8.88 16.20 4.31
C THR A 138 10.14 15.69 3.58
N THR A 139 10.95 14.88 4.27
CA THR A 139 12.16 14.23 3.75
C THR A 139 12.14 12.75 4.11
N GLY A 140 12.55 11.88 3.18
CA GLY A 140 12.58 10.43 3.40
C GLY A 140 11.26 9.71 3.16
N ALA A 141 10.29 10.37 2.53
CA ALA A 141 8.99 9.77 2.19
C ALA A 141 9.11 8.52 1.31
N GLU A 142 10.10 8.48 0.41
CA GLU A 142 10.34 7.33 -0.45
C GLU A 142 10.63 6.05 0.35
N ASP A 143 11.50 6.11 1.36
CA ASP A 143 11.86 4.94 2.17
C ASP A 143 10.66 4.43 2.96
N ILE A 144 9.82 5.32 3.45
CA ILE A 144 8.61 5.00 4.19
C ILE A 144 7.59 4.33 3.26
N ILE A 145 7.39 4.89 2.08
CA ILE A 145 6.49 4.33 1.07
C ILE A 145 6.96 2.94 0.64
N LYS A 146 8.27 2.74 0.43
CA LYS A 146 8.84 1.43 0.11
C LYS A 146 8.55 0.38 1.18
N LYS A 147 8.70 0.71 2.46
CA LYS A 147 8.34 -0.19 3.56
C LYS A 147 6.86 -0.54 3.55
N ALA A 148 6.00 0.44 3.31
CA ALA A 148 4.57 0.21 3.18
C ALA A 148 4.21 -0.65 1.95
N ILE A 149 4.95 -0.51 0.85
CA ILE A 149 4.78 -1.35 -0.34
C ILE A 149 5.03 -2.82 -0.02
N VAL A 150 6.05 -3.15 0.76
CA VAL A 150 6.32 -4.53 1.17
C VAL A 150 5.13 -5.11 1.95
N VAL A 151 4.52 -4.31 2.83
CA VAL A 151 3.32 -4.71 3.57
C VAL A 151 2.14 -4.97 2.62
N VAL A 152 1.88 -4.06 1.70
CA VAL A 152 0.78 -4.18 0.73
C VAL A 152 1.00 -5.36 -0.20
N ALA A 153 2.22 -5.56 -0.69
CA ALA A 153 2.58 -6.70 -1.53
C ALA A 153 2.37 -8.03 -0.79
N GLY A 154 2.72 -8.10 0.50
CA GLY A 154 2.44 -9.24 1.35
C GLY A 154 0.95 -9.53 1.50
N ALA A 155 0.10 -8.52 1.47
CA ALA A 155 -1.35 -8.65 1.55
C ALA A 155 -2.00 -9.25 0.31
N VAL A 156 -1.33 -9.20 -0.84
CA VAL A 156 -1.83 -9.83 -2.08
C VAL A 156 -1.90 -11.35 -1.95
N GLY A 157 -1.08 -11.95 -1.09
CA GLY A 157 -1.09 -13.38 -0.82
C GLY A 157 -0.45 -14.21 -1.93
N ALA A 158 -0.71 -15.53 -1.90
CA ALA A 158 -0.21 -16.46 -2.90
C ALA A 158 -1.20 -16.60 -4.07
N GLY A 159 -0.66 -16.71 -5.30
CA GLY A 159 -1.44 -16.87 -6.52
C GLY A 159 -1.94 -15.54 -7.10
N VAL A 160 -3.15 -15.53 -7.61
CA VAL A 160 -3.81 -14.32 -8.15
C VAL A 160 -4.81 -13.81 -7.13
N ALA A 161 -4.63 -12.60 -6.67
CA ALA A 161 -5.49 -11.99 -5.66
C ALA A 161 -5.64 -10.47 -5.88
N CYS A 162 -6.75 -9.94 -5.40
CA CYS A 162 -6.96 -8.50 -5.33
C CYS A 162 -6.29 -7.92 -4.07
N LEU A 163 -6.04 -6.62 -4.09
CA LEU A 163 -5.68 -5.90 -2.89
C LEU A 163 -6.83 -6.01 -1.86
N PRO A 164 -6.52 -6.13 -0.57
CA PRO A 164 -7.54 -6.21 0.45
C PRO A 164 -8.28 -4.86 0.58
N ASP A 165 -9.54 -4.91 0.96
CA ASP A 165 -10.31 -3.69 1.25
C ASP A 165 -9.90 -3.04 2.57
N TYR A 166 -9.41 -3.84 3.51
CA TYR A 166 -9.00 -3.39 4.86
C TYR A 166 -7.67 -4.01 5.27
N LEU A 167 -6.89 -3.23 6.00
CA LEU A 167 -5.76 -3.71 6.80
C LEU A 167 -6.01 -3.38 8.27
N TYR A 168 -5.62 -4.28 9.15
CA TYR A 168 -5.75 -4.13 10.60
C TYR A 168 -4.37 -3.93 11.20
N VAL A 169 -4.24 -2.98 12.10
CA VAL A 169 -2.95 -2.55 12.63
C VAL A 169 -2.99 -2.52 14.15
N THR A 170 -1.95 -3.07 14.77
CA THR A 170 -1.60 -2.79 16.15
C THR A 170 -0.35 -1.92 16.15
N SER A 171 -0.45 -0.73 16.71
CA SER A 171 0.64 0.24 16.81
C SER A 171 1.01 0.45 18.27
N VAL A 172 2.24 0.15 18.63
CA VAL A 172 2.79 0.37 19.98
C VAL A 172 3.74 1.55 19.93
N LEU A 173 3.42 2.61 20.68
CA LEU A 173 4.31 3.74 20.90
C LEU A 173 5.10 3.50 22.16
N SER A 174 6.42 3.52 22.05
CA SER A 174 7.36 3.38 23.18
C SER A 174 8.32 4.55 23.26
N MET A 175 8.76 4.86 24.47
CA MET A 175 9.74 5.90 24.75
C MET A 175 11.09 5.25 25.06
N HIS A 176 12.14 5.73 24.42
CA HIS A 176 13.50 5.26 24.61
C HIS A 176 14.43 6.41 25.00
N LYS A 177 15.43 6.10 25.81
CA LYS A 177 16.48 7.04 26.20
C LYS A 177 17.82 6.51 25.70
N SER A 178 18.59 7.38 25.06
CA SER A 178 19.95 7.08 24.63
C SER A 178 20.82 8.34 24.75
N VAL A 179 21.92 8.26 25.54
CA VAL A 179 22.94 9.29 25.68
C VAL A 179 22.36 10.72 25.77
N GLY A 180 21.50 10.96 26.77
CA GLY A 180 20.92 12.28 27.02
C GLY A 180 19.80 12.71 26.03
N LYS A 181 19.38 11.83 25.19
CA LYS A 181 18.26 12.08 24.24
C LYS A 181 17.09 11.14 24.49
N ILE A 182 15.88 11.68 24.38
CA ILE A 182 14.63 10.91 24.40
C ILE A 182 14.14 10.81 22.97
N TYR A 183 13.76 9.60 22.55
CA TYR A 183 13.14 9.37 21.27
C TYR A 183 11.98 8.40 21.40
N TYR A 184 11.07 8.43 20.43
CA TYR A 184 9.88 7.62 20.40
C TYR A 184 9.95 6.66 19.23
N VAL A 185 9.48 5.44 19.45
CA VAL A 185 9.42 4.39 18.44
C VAL A 185 7.98 3.91 18.33
N TYR A 186 7.52 3.83 17.09
CA TYR A 186 6.28 3.15 16.75
C TYR A 186 6.60 1.79 16.17
N ASP A 187 6.07 0.74 16.79
CA ASP A 187 6.09 -0.62 16.27
C ASP A 187 4.72 -0.96 15.75
N ASN A 188 4.61 -1.15 14.44
CA ASN A 188 3.36 -1.44 13.76
C ASN A 188 3.36 -2.87 13.24
N ASP A 189 2.35 -3.64 13.62
CA ASP A 189 2.05 -4.95 13.07
C ASP A 189 0.81 -4.85 12.19
N TYR A 190 0.89 -5.38 10.98
CA TYR A 190 -0.17 -5.33 9.99
C TYR A 190 -0.77 -6.71 9.77
N TYR A 191 -2.10 -6.79 9.78
CA TYR A 191 -2.86 -8.02 9.68
C TYR A 191 -3.93 -7.93 8.58
N LEU A 192 -4.24 -9.09 7.97
CA LEU A 192 -5.33 -9.20 7.00
C LEU A 192 -6.70 -9.33 7.64
N ASP A 193 -6.77 -9.79 8.89
CA ASP A 193 -8.02 -10.09 9.58
C ASP A 193 -8.20 -9.26 10.86
N SER A 194 -9.46 -9.03 11.22
CA SER A 194 -9.80 -8.28 12.43
C SER A 194 -9.38 -8.98 13.72
N ASN A 195 -9.27 -10.31 13.70
CA ASN A 195 -8.81 -11.11 14.83
C ASN A 195 -7.29 -11.11 14.99
N LYS A 196 -6.56 -10.47 14.05
CA LYS A 196 -5.10 -10.36 14.06
C LYS A 196 -4.37 -11.71 14.14
N SER A 197 -4.89 -12.69 13.40
CA SER A 197 -4.28 -14.02 13.28
C SER A 197 -3.36 -14.15 12.06
N GLN A 198 -3.52 -13.29 11.05
CA GLN A 198 -2.77 -13.32 9.81
C GLN A 198 -1.85 -12.10 9.68
N LEU A 199 -0.68 -12.18 10.32
CA LEU A 199 0.35 -11.15 10.22
C LEU A 199 0.96 -11.14 8.82
N ILE A 200 0.96 -9.97 8.18
CA ILE A 200 1.54 -9.77 6.84
C ILE A 200 2.80 -8.91 6.83
N GLY A 201 3.03 -8.16 7.87
CA GLY A 201 4.21 -7.33 7.96
C GLY A 201 4.37 -6.64 9.29
N HIS A 202 5.59 -6.28 9.57
CA HIS A 202 5.98 -5.50 10.73
C HIS A 202 6.80 -4.29 10.25
N TRP A 203 6.56 -3.14 10.85
CA TRP A 203 7.26 -1.93 10.49
C TRP A 203 7.54 -1.08 11.72
N THR A 204 8.83 -0.83 11.96
CA THR A 204 9.31 0.02 13.05
C THR A 204 9.66 1.40 12.51
N PHE A 205 9.12 2.40 13.15
CA PHE A 205 9.33 3.79 12.78
C PHE A 205 9.83 4.60 13.98
N ARG A 206 10.94 5.33 13.78
CA ARG A 206 11.49 6.22 14.79
C ARG A 206 11.02 7.64 14.52
N HIS A 207 10.26 8.19 15.46
CA HIS A 207 9.90 9.60 15.45
C HIS A 207 11.03 10.42 16.07
N ARG A 208 11.48 11.40 15.35
CA ARG A 208 12.47 12.38 15.86
C ARG A 208 11.79 13.56 16.51
#